data_37f3b5f4de55e690423fd6640e72fab6
#
_entry.id   37f3b5f4de55e690423fd6640e72fab6
#
_cell.length_a   1.000
_cell.length_b   1.000
_cell.length_c   1.000
_cell.angle_alpha   90.00
_cell.angle_beta   90.00
_cell.angle_gamma   90.00
#
_symmetry.space_group_name_H-M   'P 1'
#
loop_
_entity.id
_entity.type
_entity.pdbx_description
1 polymer ?
#
loop_
_entity_poly.entity_id
_entity_poly.type
_entity_poly.pdbx_seq_one_letter_code
_entity_poly.pdbx_strand_id
1 'polypeptide(L)'
;RRLFESRGREFTLNNLRQADVPDGARTIAEMPGTAPGLVCPIADKVIYAVPGVPYEMREMILGTVIPDLQRRAGMTAVIRSRVLRTWGQSESGLAEMLAGRIEALDRSGLATLAFQASGVEGLKVRITAKASDAVAADAIIAEEEQHVRDILGSYVFGIDEQTMESVVLDLLRKRGWTLGVAESLTGGLVGARLAAIPGASEVFRGSVVAYSSEVKFDLLGVPEGPVVTEAAAKAMAEGARKYLKADVGLAVTGVAGPAEQEGQPVGTVYLGIAMPGISDARWARMPGDRNRIREYSVINLLNLLRRRILAGSASGESGST
;
A
#
# COMPACT_ATOMS: atom_id res chain seq x y z
N ARG A 1 -18.39 36.93 -13.00
CA ARG A 1 -17.66 38.05 -12.40
C ARG A 1 -17.39 37.82 -10.92
N ARG A 2 -18.40 37.61 -10.07
CA ARG A 2 -18.25 37.45 -8.61
C ARG A 2 -17.16 36.40 -8.22
N LEU A 3 -17.03 35.31 -8.97
CA LEU A 3 -16.04 34.26 -8.70
C LEU A 3 -14.60 34.71 -8.97
N PHE A 4 -14.39 35.57 -9.98
CA PHE A 4 -13.08 36.16 -10.28
C PHE A 4 -12.71 37.23 -9.25
N GLU A 5 -13.68 38.08 -8.90
CA GLU A 5 -13.50 39.13 -7.90
C GLU A 5 -13.19 38.54 -6.52
N SER A 6 -13.88 37.45 -6.11
CA SER A 6 -13.63 36.80 -4.82
C SER A 6 -12.25 36.12 -4.73
N ARG A 7 -11.62 35.86 -5.87
CA ARG A 7 -10.26 35.29 -5.97
C ARG A 7 -9.19 36.33 -6.31
N GLY A 8 -9.53 37.64 -6.29
CA GLY A 8 -8.58 38.71 -6.60
C GLY A 8 -8.04 38.70 -8.02
N ARG A 9 -8.75 38.07 -8.97
CA ARG A 9 -8.37 38.00 -10.39
C ARG A 9 -9.15 38.95 -11.25
N GLU A 10 -8.50 39.63 -12.19
CA GLU A 10 -9.14 40.52 -13.16
C GLU A 10 -9.99 39.69 -14.14
N PHE A 11 -11.22 40.13 -14.35
CA PHE A 11 -12.15 39.51 -15.28
C PHE A 11 -11.93 40.07 -16.69
N THR A 12 -11.41 39.28 -17.60
CA THR A 12 -11.21 39.68 -19.00
C THR A 12 -12.44 39.38 -19.86
N LEU A 13 -12.66 40.16 -20.91
CA LEU A 13 -13.81 40.00 -21.83
C LEU A 13 -13.84 38.62 -22.51
N ASN A 14 -12.68 38.01 -22.71
CA ASN A 14 -12.59 36.66 -23.28
C ASN A 14 -13.24 35.58 -22.38
N ASN A 15 -13.32 35.83 -21.08
CA ASN A 15 -14.01 34.94 -20.15
C ASN A 15 -15.54 34.95 -20.28
N LEU A 16 -16.11 35.90 -20.99
CA LEU A 16 -17.57 35.95 -21.27
C LEU A 16 -17.99 34.71 -22.11
N ARG A 17 -17.14 34.18 -22.97
CA ARG A 17 -17.44 32.97 -23.75
C ARG A 17 -17.68 31.75 -22.87
N GLN A 18 -17.19 31.73 -21.64
CA GLN A 18 -17.48 30.66 -20.68
C GLN A 18 -18.92 30.67 -20.16
N ALA A 19 -19.66 31.76 -20.40
CA ALA A 19 -21.07 31.88 -20.06
C ALA A 19 -22.01 31.45 -21.19
N ASP A 20 -21.47 31.17 -22.38
CA ASP A 20 -22.26 30.72 -23.52
C ASP A 20 -22.66 29.26 -23.32
N VAL A 21 -23.93 29.00 -23.29
CA VAL A 21 -24.54 27.67 -23.18
C VAL A 21 -25.32 27.39 -24.45
N PRO A 22 -25.04 26.32 -25.18
CA PRO A 22 -25.80 25.94 -26.38
C PRO A 22 -27.29 25.74 -26.07
N ASP A 23 -28.16 26.02 -27.04
CA ASP A 23 -29.58 25.80 -26.90
C ASP A 23 -29.91 24.35 -26.55
N GLY A 24 -30.74 24.15 -25.53
CA GLY A 24 -31.08 22.84 -25.01
C GLY A 24 -30.04 22.18 -24.09
N ALA A 25 -28.85 22.80 -23.94
CA ALA A 25 -27.87 22.36 -22.98
C ALA A 25 -28.09 23.00 -21.59
N ARG A 26 -27.52 22.38 -20.57
CA ARG A 26 -27.47 22.93 -19.20
C ARG A 26 -26.06 22.86 -18.62
N THR A 27 -25.77 23.77 -17.71
CA THR A 27 -24.52 23.70 -16.94
C THR A 27 -24.57 22.59 -15.90
N ILE A 28 -23.40 22.00 -15.61
CA ILE A 28 -23.20 21.11 -14.46
C ILE A 28 -23.22 21.98 -13.20
N ALA A 29 -23.90 21.51 -12.15
CA ALA A 29 -24.07 22.26 -10.91
C ALA A 29 -22.77 22.37 -10.10
N GLU A 30 -21.95 21.33 -10.11
CA GLU A 30 -20.64 21.30 -9.48
C GLU A 30 -19.71 22.24 -10.25
N MET A 31 -19.27 23.32 -9.62
CA MET A 31 -18.33 24.28 -10.20
C MET A 31 -17.15 24.54 -9.26
N PRO A 32 -16.22 23.57 -9.15
CA PRO A 32 -15.04 23.71 -8.28
C PRO A 32 -14.05 24.76 -8.80
N GLY A 33 -14.13 25.11 -10.09
CA GLY A 33 -13.30 26.07 -10.78
C GLY A 33 -14.08 27.21 -11.43
N THR A 34 -13.49 27.82 -12.46
CA THR A 34 -14.10 28.95 -13.22
C THR A 34 -14.74 28.49 -14.54
N ALA A 35 -14.35 27.34 -15.06
CA ALA A 35 -14.88 26.79 -16.31
C ALA A 35 -16.13 25.94 -16.01
N PRO A 36 -17.31 26.25 -16.61
CA PRO A 36 -18.50 25.44 -16.45
C PRO A 36 -18.36 24.12 -17.21
N GLY A 37 -18.90 23.03 -16.64
CA GLY A 37 -19.20 21.83 -17.38
C GLY A 37 -20.59 21.94 -18.02
N LEU A 38 -20.81 21.22 -19.13
CA LEU A 38 -22.06 21.23 -19.86
C LEU A 38 -22.62 19.82 -20.02
N VAL A 39 -23.94 19.71 -19.98
CA VAL A 39 -24.73 18.55 -20.40
C VAL A 39 -25.55 18.95 -21.60
N CYS A 40 -25.26 18.40 -22.76
CA CYS A 40 -25.88 18.73 -24.04
C CYS A 40 -26.64 17.53 -24.58
N PRO A 41 -27.96 17.40 -24.33
CA PRO A 41 -28.81 16.37 -24.94
C PRO A 41 -28.94 16.62 -26.46
N ILE A 42 -28.81 15.57 -27.26
CA ILE A 42 -28.98 15.59 -28.71
C ILE A 42 -29.79 14.35 -29.09
N ALA A 43 -31.06 14.51 -29.34
CA ALA A 43 -32.02 13.42 -29.57
C ALA A 43 -31.96 12.37 -28.41
N ASP A 44 -31.63 11.11 -28.73
CA ASP A 44 -31.46 10.02 -27.76
C ASP A 44 -30.07 9.97 -27.07
N LYS A 45 -29.16 10.85 -27.51
CA LYS A 45 -27.78 10.90 -27.03
C LYS A 45 -27.52 12.08 -26.11
N VAL A 46 -26.37 12.10 -25.47
CA VAL A 46 -25.92 13.21 -24.64
C VAL A 46 -24.41 13.41 -24.79
N ILE A 47 -24.00 14.67 -24.91
CA ILE A 47 -22.60 15.07 -24.86
C ILE A 47 -22.35 15.75 -23.51
N TYR A 48 -21.31 15.33 -22.83
CA TYR A 48 -20.80 16.00 -21.64
C TYR A 48 -19.51 16.70 -21.98
N ALA A 49 -19.40 17.99 -21.66
CA ALA A 49 -18.19 18.74 -21.77
C ALA A 49 -17.73 19.13 -20.34
N VAL A 50 -16.50 18.78 -19.99
CA VAL A 50 -15.92 19.08 -18.67
C VAL A 50 -14.56 19.77 -18.83
N PRO A 51 -14.13 20.59 -17.83
CA PRO A 51 -12.82 21.26 -17.86
C PRO A 51 -11.66 20.28 -17.95
N GLY A 52 -10.53 20.74 -18.51
CA GLY A 52 -9.30 19.94 -18.59
C GLY A 52 -8.52 19.84 -17.27
N VAL A 53 -8.89 20.57 -16.23
CA VAL A 53 -8.24 20.53 -14.92
C VAL A 53 -8.70 19.27 -14.18
N PRO A 54 -7.79 18.33 -13.82
CA PRO A 54 -8.17 16.99 -13.38
C PRO A 54 -9.11 16.94 -12.16
N TYR A 55 -8.92 17.81 -11.16
CA TYR A 55 -9.79 17.79 -9.98
C TYR A 55 -11.19 18.31 -10.29
N GLU A 56 -11.31 19.37 -11.13
CA GLU A 56 -12.59 19.94 -11.56
C GLU A 56 -13.38 18.93 -12.39
N MET A 57 -12.72 18.30 -13.36
CA MET A 57 -13.29 17.23 -14.17
C MET A 57 -13.80 16.08 -13.30
N ARG A 58 -13.01 15.63 -12.32
CA ARG A 58 -13.37 14.51 -11.45
C ARG A 58 -14.63 14.79 -10.64
N GLU A 59 -14.75 15.96 -10.05
CA GLU A 59 -15.95 16.35 -9.29
C GLU A 59 -17.20 16.39 -10.17
N MET A 60 -17.11 16.98 -11.37
CA MET A 60 -18.22 17.04 -12.32
C MET A 60 -18.62 15.65 -12.84
N ILE A 61 -17.64 14.77 -13.11
CA ILE A 61 -17.92 13.41 -13.54
C ILE A 61 -18.64 12.63 -12.43
N LEU A 62 -18.13 12.68 -11.21
CA LEU A 62 -18.70 11.93 -10.09
C LEU A 62 -20.07 12.48 -9.64
N GLY A 63 -20.23 13.81 -9.61
CA GLY A 63 -21.44 14.44 -9.11
C GLY A 63 -22.58 14.49 -10.13
N THR A 64 -22.28 14.68 -11.40
CA THR A 64 -23.31 14.85 -12.44
C THR A 64 -23.28 13.83 -13.55
N VAL A 65 -22.11 13.58 -14.19
CA VAL A 65 -22.05 12.77 -15.43
C VAL A 65 -22.44 11.32 -15.16
N ILE A 66 -21.81 10.69 -14.17
CA ILE A 66 -22.09 9.27 -13.84
C ILE A 66 -23.55 9.08 -13.39
N PRO A 67 -24.12 9.87 -12.46
CA PRO A 67 -25.53 9.77 -12.08
C PRO A 67 -26.52 9.96 -13.25
N ASP A 68 -26.21 10.89 -14.15
CA ASP A 68 -27.07 11.11 -15.32
C ASP A 68 -27.02 9.95 -16.32
N LEU A 69 -25.81 9.39 -16.56
CA LEU A 69 -25.63 8.20 -17.38
C LEU A 69 -26.34 6.97 -16.80
N GLN A 70 -26.20 6.72 -15.50
CA GLN A 70 -26.88 5.63 -14.80
C GLN A 70 -28.39 5.72 -14.96
N ARG A 71 -28.95 6.91 -14.78
CA ARG A 71 -30.38 7.20 -14.93
C ARG A 71 -30.86 6.99 -16.36
N ARG A 72 -30.13 7.50 -17.37
CA ARG A 72 -30.44 7.33 -18.80
C ARG A 72 -30.35 5.89 -19.27
N ALA A 73 -29.37 5.15 -18.77
CA ALA A 73 -29.17 3.75 -19.13
C ALA A 73 -30.15 2.81 -18.43
N GLY A 74 -30.96 3.29 -17.49
CA GLY A 74 -31.82 2.44 -16.65
C GLY A 74 -31.02 1.39 -15.88
N MET A 75 -29.71 1.66 -15.64
CA MET A 75 -28.82 0.70 -14.98
C MET A 75 -29.12 0.69 -13.49
N THR A 76 -29.60 -0.43 -13.01
CA THR A 76 -29.75 -0.74 -11.59
C THR A 76 -28.53 -1.49 -11.06
N ALA A 77 -27.71 -2.09 -11.94
CA ALA A 77 -26.57 -2.89 -11.52
C ALA A 77 -25.43 -2.03 -10.95
N VAL A 78 -24.92 -2.46 -9.81
CA VAL A 78 -23.78 -1.87 -9.11
C VAL A 78 -22.56 -2.75 -9.29
N ILE A 79 -21.42 -2.13 -9.60
CA ILE A 79 -20.11 -2.79 -9.62
C ILE A 79 -19.34 -2.35 -8.39
N ARG A 80 -18.84 -3.32 -7.65
CA ARG A 80 -17.96 -3.14 -6.50
C ARG A 80 -16.66 -3.88 -6.72
N SER A 81 -15.58 -3.41 -6.13
CA SER A 81 -14.31 -4.15 -6.14
C SER A 81 -13.59 -4.01 -4.80
N ARG A 82 -12.84 -5.06 -4.48
CA ARG A 82 -11.92 -5.15 -3.35
C ARG A 82 -10.55 -5.55 -3.88
N VAL A 83 -9.51 -4.92 -3.38
CA VAL A 83 -8.12 -5.26 -3.72
C VAL A 83 -7.48 -5.95 -2.51
N LEU A 84 -7.01 -7.18 -2.69
CA LEU A 84 -6.15 -7.86 -1.74
C LEU A 84 -4.70 -7.56 -2.08
N ARG A 85 -3.94 -7.07 -1.10
CA ARG A 85 -2.52 -6.75 -1.22
C ARG A 85 -1.72 -8.00 -0.85
N THR A 86 -0.84 -8.47 -1.73
CA THR A 86 -0.08 -9.69 -1.51
C THR A 86 1.42 -9.45 -1.61
N TRP A 87 2.20 -10.24 -0.84
CA TRP A 87 3.65 -10.19 -0.85
C TRP A 87 4.28 -11.57 -0.72
N GLY A 88 5.37 -11.79 -1.45
CA GLY A 88 6.19 -13.00 -1.33
C GLY A 88 5.87 -14.10 -2.34
N GLN A 89 5.01 -13.81 -3.35
CA GLN A 89 4.71 -14.73 -4.44
C GLN A 89 4.81 -14.03 -5.79
N SER A 90 5.08 -14.79 -6.86
CA SER A 90 5.04 -14.31 -8.23
C SER A 90 3.60 -14.25 -8.75
N GLU A 91 3.38 -13.49 -9.83
CA GLU A 91 2.05 -13.43 -10.48
C GLU A 91 1.60 -14.81 -10.98
N SER A 92 2.51 -15.56 -11.62
CA SER A 92 2.23 -16.93 -12.06
C SER A 92 1.93 -17.86 -10.88
N GLY A 93 2.64 -17.72 -9.76
CA GLY A 93 2.38 -18.51 -8.56
C GLY A 93 1.01 -18.20 -7.94
N LEU A 94 0.61 -16.91 -7.87
CA LEU A 94 -0.73 -16.56 -7.42
C LEU A 94 -1.82 -17.07 -8.37
N ALA A 95 -1.61 -16.96 -9.69
CA ALA A 95 -2.54 -17.46 -10.69
C ALA A 95 -2.71 -18.98 -10.59
N GLU A 96 -1.64 -19.73 -10.39
CA GLU A 96 -1.68 -21.18 -10.20
C GLU A 96 -2.45 -21.55 -8.92
N MET A 97 -2.16 -20.88 -7.80
CA MET A 97 -2.86 -21.11 -6.53
C MET A 97 -4.37 -20.85 -6.65
N LEU A 98 -4.77 -19.84 -7.41
CA LEU A 98 -6.16 -19.41 -7.58
C LEU A 98 -6.86 -20.00 -8.79
N ALA A 99 -6.20 -20.87 -9.59
CA ALA A 99 -6.74 -21.38 -10.85
C ALA A 99 -8.14 -22.02 -10.70
N GLY A 100 -8.31 -22.90 -9.73
CA GLY A 100 -9.61 -23.54 -9.48
C GLY A 100 -10.69 -22.55 -9.07
N ARG A 101 -10.34 -21.46 -8.37
CA ARG A 101 -11.31 -20.42 -8.01
C ARG A 101 -11.69 -19.56 -9.22
N ILE A 102 -10.70 -19.20 -10.05
CA ILE A 102 -10.94 -18.45 -11.31
C ILE A 102 -11.92 -19.24 -12.21
N GLU A 103 -11.67 -20.53 -12.42
CA GLU A 103 -12.57 -21.39 -13.20
C GLU A 103 -14.00 -21.47 -12.63
N ALA A 104 -14.13 -21.50 -11.30
CA ALA A 104 -15.44 -21.49 -10.65
C ALA A 104 -16.18 -20.17 -10.86
N LEU A 105 -15.47 -19.05 -10.80
CA LEU A 105 -16.02 -17.71 -11.04
C LEU A 105 -16.38 -17.49 -12.51
N ASP A 106 -15.57 -17.96 -13.44
CA ASP A 106 -15.87 -17.88 -14.88
C ASP A 106 -17.16 -18.64 -15.23
N ARG A 107 -17.41 -19.78 -14.56
CA ARG A 107 -18.65 -20.54 -14.74
C ARG A 107 -19.87 -19.88 -14.09
N SER A 108 -19.72 -19.26 -12.93
CA SER A 108 -20.83 -18.64 -12.20
C SER A 108 -21.16 -17.23 -12.68
N GLY A 109 -20.17 -16.50 -13.19
CA GLY A 109 -20.28 -15.10 -13.59
C GLY A 109 -20.53 -14.13 -12.42
N LEU A 110 -20.37 -14.58 -11.14
CA LEU A 110 -20.68 -13.78 -9.96
C LEU A 110 -19.65 -12.69 -9.72
N ALA A 111 -18.36 -13.01 -9.90
CA ALA A 111 -17.25 -12.09 -9.73
C ALA A 111 -16.10 -12.44 -10.67
N THR A 112 -15.11 -11.57 -10.73
CA THR A 112 -13.86 -11.81 -11.46
C THR A 112 -12.66 -11.54 -10.58
N LEU A 113 -11.57 -12.28 -10.83
CA LEU A 113 -10.26 -12.04 -10.22
C LEU A 113 -9.30 -11.48 -11.27
N ALA A 114 -8.58 -10.42 -10.93
CA ALA A 114 -7.57 -9.83 -11.80
C ALA A 114 -6.28 -9.58 -10.99
N PHE A 115 -5.13 -9.78 -11.65
CA PHE A 115 -3.82 -9.55 -11.07
C PHE A 115 -3.24 -8.24 -11.58
N GLN A 116 -2.58 -7.50 -10.69
CA GLN A 116 -1.89 -6.26 -11.03
C GLN A 116 -0.57 -6.19 -10.29
N ALA A 117 0.54 -6.12 -11.02
CA ALA A 117 1.84 -5.85 -10.45
C ALA A 117 1.93 -4.41 -9.94
N SER A 118 2.52 -4.24 -8.76
CA SER A 118 2.72 -2.95 -8.11
C SER A 118 4.18 -2.73 -7.72
N GLY A 119 5.10 -3.24 -8.54
CA GLY A 119 6.54 -3.11 -8.32
C GLY A 119 6.97 -3.66 -6.96
N VAL A 120 7.68 -2.84 -6.19
CA VAL A 120 8.15 -3.19 -4.85
C VAL A 120 7.03 -3.30 -3.80
N GLU A 121 5.82 -2.88 -4.13
CA GLU A 121 4.64 -3.01 -3.26
C GLU A 121 3.96 -4.38 -3.38
N GLY A 122 4.51 -5.29 -4.19
CA GLY A 122 4.01 -6.64 -4.41
C GLY A 122 2.95 -6.75 -5.50
N LEU A 123 2.04 -7.67 -5.32
CA LEU A 123 0.96 -7.95 -6.28
C LEU A 123 -0.39 -7.64 -5.63
N LYS A 124 -1.33 -7.21 -6.47
CA LYS A 124 -2.71 -6.98 -6.09
C LYS A 124 -3.59 -8.03 -6.74
N VAL A 125 -4.46 -8.64 -5.96
CA VAL A 125 -5.55 -9.50 -6.45
C VAL A 125 -6.83 -8.70 -6.30
N ARG A 126 -7.41 -8.27 -7.41
CA ARG A 126 -8.65 -7.52 -7.43
C ARG A 126 -9.83 -8.45 -7.63
N ILE A 127 -10.75 -8.43 -6.69
CA ILE A 127 -12.06 -9.06 -6.78
C ILE A 127 -13.02 -7.99 -7.30
N THR A 128 -13.78 -8.28 -8.35
CA THR A 128 -14.80 -7.38 -8.88
C THR A 128 -16.11 -8.13 -9.01
N ALA A 129 -17.17 -7.63 -8.37
CA ALA A 129 -18.51 -8.18 -8.43
C ALA A 129 -19.49 -7.18 -9.05
N LYS A 130 -20.50 -7.72 -9.77
CA LYS A 130 -21.61 -6.95 -10.32
C LYS A 130 -22.91 -7.56 -9.79
N ALA A 131 -23.77 -6.73 -9.19
CA ALA A 131 -25.05 -7.18 -8.64
C ALA A 131 -26.15 -6.12 -8.85
N SER A 132 -27.37 -6.44 -8.44
CA SER A 132 -28.54 -5.53 -8.54
C SER A 132 -28.39 -4.27 -7.68
N ASP A 133 -27.68 -4.40 -6.56
CA ASP A 133 -27.47 -3.32 -5.60
C ASP A 133 -26.13 -3.47 -4.88
N ALA A 134 -25.78 -2.47 -4.08
CA ALA A 134 -24.51 -2.43 -3.36
C ALA A 134 -24.38 -3.52 -2.31
N VAL A 135 -25.46 -3.86 -1.59
CA VAL A 135 -25.44 -4.85 -0.53
C VAL A 135 -25.16 -6.24 -1.09
N ALA A 136 -25.82 -6.59 -2.21
CA ALA A 136 -25.58 -7.85 -2.90
C ALA A 136 -24.16 -7.94 -3.47
N ALA A 137 -23.64 -6.85 -4.06
CA ALA A 137 -22.26 -6.81 -4.55
C ALA A 137 -21.23 -6.96 -3.43
N ASP A 138 -21.43 -6.27 -2.30
CA ASP A 138 -20.54 -6.33 -1.15
C ASP A 138 -20.56 -7.72 -0.48
N ALA A 139 -21.71 -8.40 -0.45
CA ALA A 139 -21.83 -9.78 0.03
C ALA A 139 -21.03 -10.76 -0.83
N ILE A 140 -21.13 -10.66 -2.15
CA ILE A 140 -20.35 -11.48 -3.09
C ILE A 140 -18.84 -11.23 -2.87
N ILE A 141 -18.43 -9.97 -2.75
CA ILE A 141 -17.02 -9.63 -2.51
C ILE A 141 -16.52 -10.21 -1.18
N ALA A 142 -17.33 -10.13 -0.11
CA ALA A 142 -16.93 -10.65 1.20
C ALA A 142 -16.73 -12.18 1.17
N GLU A 143 -17.60 -12.90 0.51
CA GLU A 143 -17.48 -14.35 0.32
C GLU A 143 -16.22 -14.69 -0.51
N GLU A 144 -15.99 -13.98 -1.62
CA GLU A 144 -14.82 -14.18 -2.46
C GLU A 144 -13.51 -13.81 -1.76
N GLU A 145 -13.51 -12.73 -0.98
CA GLU A 145 -12.36 -12.35 -0.17
C GLU A 145 -11.97 -13.48 0.78
N GLN A 146 -12.96 -14.13 1.42
CA GLN A 146 -12.69 -15.25 2.32
C GLN A 146 -12.08 -16.44 1.57
N HIS A 147 -12.64 -16.85 0.43
CA HIS A 147 -12.09 -17.92 -0.40
C HIS A 147 -10.64 -17.65 -0.83
N VAL A 148 -10.36 -16.42 -1.30
CA VAL A 148 -9.01 -16.04 -1.71
C VAL A 148 -8.04 -16.03 -0.52
N ARG A 149 -8.50 -15.57 0.66
CA ARG A 149 -7.68 -15.61 1.89
C ARG A 149 -7.39 -17.03 2.35
N ASP A 150 -8.34 -17.93 2.28
CA ASP A 150 -8.15 -19.35 2.65
C ASP A 150 -7.10 -20.01 1.75
N ILE A 151 -7.08 -19.68 0.46
CA ILE A 151 -6.11 -20.21 -0.50
C ILE A 151 -4.73 -19.55 -0.34
N LEU A 152 -4.68 -18.24 -0.26
CA LEU A 152 -3.41 -17.48 -0.25
C LEU A 152 -2.79 -17.35 1.14
N GLY A 153 -3.58 -17.45 2.19
CA GLY A 153 -3.13 -17.41 3.58
C GLY A 153 -2.26 -16.19 3.89
N SER A 154 -1.07 -16.44 4.41
CA SER A 154 -0.14 -15.41 4.85
C SER A 154 0.46 -14.54 3.72
N TYR A 155 0.25 -14.88 2.46
CA TYR A 155 0.65 -14.01 1.35
C TYR A 155 -0.20 -12.74 1.30
N VAL A 156 -1.47 -12.78 1.71
CA VAL A 156 -2.29 -11.57 1.83
C VAL A 156 -1.86 -10.79 3.07
N PHE A 157 -1.41 -9.56 2.88
CA PHE A 157 -0.99 -8.72 4.00
C PHE A 157 -1.95 -7.57 4.32
N GLY A 158 -2.77 -7.13 3.36
CA GLY A 158 -3.67 -6.01 3.54
C GLY A 158 -4.76 -5.94 2.46
N ILE A 159 -5.59 -4.92 2.53
CA ILE A 159 -6.67 -4.64 1.59
C ILE A 159 -6.63 -3.19 1.11
N ASP A 160 -7.14 -2.96 -0.08
CA ASP A 160 -7.36 -1.66 -0.71
C ASP A 160 -6.13 -0.73 -0.62
N GLU A 161 -6.21 0.37 0.13
CA GLU A 161 -5.13 1.35 0.26
C GLU A 161 -4.12 1.02 1.37
N GLN A 162 -4.27 -0.10 2.06
CA GLN A 162 -3.32 -0.50 3.09
C GLN A 162 -1.94 -0.76 2.48
N THR A 163 -0.91 -0.27 3.15
CA THR A 163 0.50 -0.55 2.85
C THR A 163 1.09 -1.49 3.89
N MET A 164 2.26 -2.07 3.60
CA MET A 164 2.93 -2.94 4.57
C MET A 164 3.25 -2.18 5.88
N GLU A 165 3.61 -0.91 5.77
CA GLU A 165 3.87 -0.02 6.89
C GLU A 165 2.63 0.19 7.75
N SER A 166 1.49 0.54 7.13
CA SER A 166 0.25 0.77 7.88
C SER A 166 -0.20 -0.49 8.60
N VAL A 167 -0.12 -1.64 7.94
CA VAL A 167 -0.48 -2.94 8.54
C VAL A 167 0.43 -3.29 9.73
N VAL A 168 1.74 -3.08 9.59
CA VAL A 168 2.69 -3.34 10.68
C VAL A 168 2.43 -2.42 11.87
N LEU A 169 2.23 -1.12 11.63
CA LEU A 169 1.93 -0.16 12.70
C LEU A 169 0.61 -0.50 13.41
N ASP A 170 -0.42 -0.94 12.67
CA ASP A 170 -1.70 -1.37 13.26
C ASP A 170 -1.55 -2.64 14.11
N LEU A 171 -0.73 -3.60 13.66
CA LEU A 171 -0.43 -4.80 14.44
C LEU A 171 0.32 -4.46 15.74
N LEU A 172 1.27 -3.53 15.69
CA LEU A 172 1.98 -3.05 16.86
C LEU A 172 1.04 -2.34 17.86
N ARG A 173 0.14 -1.46 17.36
CA ARG A 173 -0.88 -0.81 18.21
C ARG A 173 -1.77 -1.83 18.93
N LYS A 174 -2.26 -2.84 18.20
CA LYS A 174 -3.09 -3.91 18.78
C LYS A 174 -2.38 -4.70 19.87
N ARG A 175 -1.03 -4.79 19.79
CA ARG A 175 -0.21 -5.47 20.80
C ARG A 175 0.24 -4.54 21.94
N GLY A 176 0.05 -3.23 21.81
CA GLY A 176 0.63 -2.24 22.71
C GLY A 176 2.16 -2.19 22.66
N TRP A 177 2.76 -2.55 21.52
CA TRP A 177 4.20 -2.62 21.35
C TRP A 177 4.73 -1.42 20.56
N THR A 178 5.92 -1.00 20.93
CA THR A 178 6.67 0.05 20.25
C THR A 178 7.80 -0.52 19.40
N LEU A 179 8.21 0.21 18.35
CA LEU A 179 9.19 -0.22 17.35
C LEU A 179 10.38 0.73 17.27
N GLY A 180 11.57 0.16 17.35
CA GLY A 180 12.84 0.82 17.01
C GLY A 180 13.51 0.12 15.83
N VAL A 181 14.20 0.85 14.98
CA VAL A 181 14.85 0.30 13.76
C VAL A 181 16.32 0.67 13.73
N ALA A 182 17.18 -0.24 13.27
CA ALA A 182 18.58 0.01 12.91
C ALA A 182 18.77 -0.22 11.40
N GLU A 183 19.28 0.78 10.71
CA GLU A 183 19.42 0.77 9.26
C GLU A 183 20.88 0.89 8.81
N SER A 184 21.33 -0.01 7.95
CA SER A 184 22.61 0.10 7.24
C SER A 184 22.36 0.47 5.78
N LEU A 185 22.27 -0.51 4.86
CA LEU A 185 22.15 -0.26 3.42
C LEU A 185 20.91 0.55 3.02
N THR A 186 19.86 0.54 3.81
CA THR A 186 18.61 1.29 3.54
C THR A 186 18.76 2.78 3.81
N GLY A 187 19.70 3.18 4.69
CA GLY A 187 20.09 4.58 4.90
C GLY A 187 18.93 5.50 5.30
N GLY A 188 18.07 5.04 6.20
CA GLY A 188 16.91 5.80 6.72
C GLY A 188 15.59 5.52 5.97
N LEU A 189 15.60 4.69 4.93
CA LEU A 189 14.39 4.45 4.12
C LEU A 189 13.28 3.73 4.90
N VAL A 190 13.63 2.81 5.83
CA VAL A 190 12.65 2.13 6.69
C VAL A 190 11.95 3.15 7.58
N GLY A 191 12.74 3.99 8.26
CA GLY A 191 12.21 5.05 9.12
C GLY A 191 11.37 6.06 8.35
N ALA A 192 11.82 6.49 7.17
CA ALA A 192 11.09 7.42 6.32
C ALA A 192 9.71 6.87 5.88
N ARG A 193 9.65 5.60 5.47
CA ARG A 193 8.39 4.96 5.05
C ARG A 193 7.42 4.76 6.22
N LEU A 194 7.91 4.37 7.39
CA LEU A 194 7.08 4.26 8.60
C LEU A 194 6.55 5.63 9.05
N ALA A 195 7.41 6.66 9.06
CA ALA A 195 7.02 8.01 9.46
C ALA A 195 6.04 8.69 8.49
N ALA A 196 5.94 8.22 7.24
CA ALA A 196 4.97 8.71 6.27
C ALA A 196 3.52 8.31 6.60
N ILE A 197 3.31 7.34 7.49
CA ILE A 197 1.98 6.88 7.88
C ILE A 197 1.44 7.77 9.03
N PRO A 198 0.26 8.41 8.87
CA PRO A 198 -0.36 9.18 9.94
C PRO A 198 -0.51 8.36 11.23
N GLY A 199 -0.16 8.96 12.37
CA GLY A 199 -0.22 8.29 13.67
C GLY A 199 0.95 7.33 13.94
N ALA A 200 1.98 7.26 13.10
CA ALA A 200 3.14 6.39 13.31
C ALA A 200 3.81 6.62 14.68
N SER A 201 3.84 7.87 15.17
CA SER A 201 4.47 8.26 16.42
C SER A 201 3.88 7.57 17.68
N GLU A 202 2.70 6.98 17.58
CA GLU A 202 2.11 6.20 18.69
C GLU A 202 2.94 4.95 19.02
N VAL A 203 3.54 4.32 18.00
CA VAL A 203 4.27 3.05 18.14
C VAL A 203 5.71 3.10 17.62
N PHE A 204 6.02 3.97 16.66
CA PHE A 204 7.36 4.08 16.09
C PHE A 204 8.23 5.05 16.91
N ARG A 205 9.26 4.52 17.57
CA ARG A 205 10.20 5.28 18.42
C ARG A 205 11.28 6.01 17.63
N GLY A 206 11.62 5.49 16.45
CA GLY A 206 12.64 6.07 15.58
C GLY A 206 13.51 5.03 14.89
N SER A 207 14.46 5.54 14.09
CA SER A 207 15.45 4.74 13.37
C SER A 207 16.84 5.25 13.61
N VAL A 208 17.79 4.35 13.88
CA VAL A 208 19.24 4.62 13.95
C VAL A 208 19.84 4.24 12.60
N VAL A 209 20.32 5.24 11.86
CA VAL A 209 21.05 5.02 10.61
C VAL A 209 22.50 4.74 10.92
N ALA A 210 22.85 3.48 11.14
CA ALA A 210 24.20 2.99 11.42
C ALA A 210 24.90 2.62 10.10
N TYR A 211 25.23 3.63 9.29
CA TYR A 211 25.76 3.42 7.94
C TYR A 211 27.22 2.95 7.95
N SER A 212 28.07 3.56 8.78
CA SER A 212 29.44 3.06 9.00
C SER A 212 29.47 1.92 10.00
N SER A 213 30.56 1.13 10.00
CA SER A 213 30.70 0.01 10.93
C SER A 213 30.88 0.46 12.36
N GLU A 214 31.63 1.56 12.58
CA GLU A 214 31.88 2.14 13.90
C GLU A 214 30.57 2.51 14.62
N VAL A 215 29.60 3.11 13.91
CA VAL A 215 28.28 3.43 14.48
C VAL A 215 27.53 2.17 14.93
N LYS A 216 27.71 1.04 14.22
CA LYS A 216 27.12 -0.24 14.64
C LYS A 216 27.76 -0.73 15.96
N PHE A 217 29.08 -0.61 16.07
CA PHE A 217 29.83 -1.05 17.23
C PHE A 217 29.52 -0.16 18.44
N ASP A 218 29.72 1.15 18.29
CA ASP A 218 29.65 2.11 19.37
C ASP A 218 28.23 2.34 19.89
N LEU A 219 27.25 2.44 18.98
CA LEU A 219 25.90 2.85 19.35
C LEU A 219 24.95 1.68 19.56
N LEU A 220 25.09 0.62 18.74
CA LEU A 220 24.19 -0.52 18.78
C LEU A 220 24.77 -1.74 19.50
N GLY A 221 26.05 -1.66 19.93
CA GLY A 221 26.73 -2.74 20.63
C GLY A 221 26.96 -3.99 19.77
N VAL A 222 27.05 -3.81 18.46
CA VAL A 222 27.45 -4.91 17.56
C VAL A 222 28.91 -5.23 17.84
N PRO A 223 29.30 -6.51 18.01
CA PRO A 223 30.72 -6.87 18.18
C PRO A 223 31.54 -6.44 16.95
N GLU A 224 32.77 -5.97 17.19
CA GLU A 224 33.70 -5.64 16.11
C GLU A 224 33.95 -6.86 15.21
N GLY A 225 33.95 -6.61 13.89
CA GLY A 225 34.13 -7.66 12.89
C GLY A 225 33.27 -7.46 11.64
N PRO A 226 33.01 -8.52 10.87
CA PRO A 226 32.16 -8.45 9.70
C PRO A 226 30.73 -8.04 10.04
N VAL A 227 30.20 -7.05 9.30
CA VAL A 227 28.87 -6.46 9.57
C VAL A 227 27.78 -6.91 8.59
N VAL A 228 28.18 -7.63 7.52
CA VAL A 228 27.22 -8.25 6.57
C VAL A 228 27.02 -9.72 6.95
N THR A 229 26.44 -9.93 8.13
CA THR A 229 26.25 -11.26 8.73
C THR A 229 24.93 -11.36 9.48
N GLU A 230 24.50 -12.59 9.74
CA GLU A 230 23.33 -12.88 10.57
C GLU A 230 23.53 -12.39 12.01
N ALA A 231 24.71 -12.62 12.58
CA ALA A 231 25.07 -12.18 13.92
C ALA A 231 25.02 -10.65 14.06
N ALA A 232 25.55 -9.91 13.09
CA ALA A 232 25.49 -8.46 13.07
C ALA A 232 24.06 -7.93 12.97
N ALA A 233 23.23 -8.49 12.08
CA ALA A 233 21.82 -8.11 11.95
C ALA A 233 21.03 -8.34 13.24
N LYS A 234 21.24 -9.47 13.90
CA LYS A 234 20.65 -9.80 15.19
C LYS A 234 21.08 -8.81 16.27
N ALA A 235 22.38 -8.56 16.42
CA ALA A 235 22.91 -7.61 17.38
C ALA A 235 22.41 -6.18 17.12
N MET A 236 22.34 -5.75 15.85
CA MET A 236 21.74 -4.46 15.47
C MET A 236 20.28 -4.34 15.91
N ALA A 237 19.48 -5.41 15.75
CA ALA A 237 18.07 -5.40 16.16
C ALA A 237 17.91 -5.31 17.68
N GLU A 238 18.73 -6.05 18.43
CA GLU A 238 18.79 -5.96 19.89
C GLU A 238 19.26 -4.58 20.34
N GLY A 239 20.29 -4.02 19.68
CA GLY A 239 20.83 -2.68 19.93
C GLY A 239 19.77 -1.60 19.67
N ALA A 240 19.05 -1.66 18.57
CA ALA A 240 17.95 -0.73 18.25
C ALA A 240 16.85 -0.78 19.31
N ARG A 241 16.43 -1.99 19.70
CA ARG A 241 15.43 -2.20 20.74
C ARG A 241 15.85 -1.55 22.06
N LYS A 242 17.09 -1.77 22.48
CA LYS A 242 17.65 -1.24 23.72
C LYS A 242 17.83 0.28 23.66
N TYR A 243 18.47 0.79 22.61
CA TYR A 243 18.82 2.20 22.47
C TYR A 243 17.57 3.10 22.38
N LEU A 244 16.57 2.67 21.60
CA LEU A 244 15.33 3.40 21.40
C LEU A 244 14.26 3.07 22.46
N LYS A 245 14.59 2.22 23.44
CA LYS A 245 13.66 1.77 24.50
C LYS A 245 12.34 1.28 23.93
N ALA A 246 12.42 0.45 22.89
CA ALA A 246 11.27 -0.12 22.19
C ALA A 246 11.01 -1.56 22.63
N ASP A 247 9.79 -2.05 22.42
CA ASP A 247 9.43 -3.45 22.67
C ASP A 247 9.94 -4.36 21.55
N VAL A 248 10.02 -3.82 20.33
CA VAL A 248 10.49 -4.50 19.12
C VAL A 248 11.66 -3.72 18.52
N GLY A 249 12.74 -4.41 18.20
CA GLY A 249 13.84 -3.92 17.39
C GLY A 249 13.87 -4.62 16.02
N LEU A 250 13.98 -3.86 14.95
CA LEU A 250 14.27 -4.36 13.61
C LEU A 250 15.63 -3.89 13.16
N ALA A 251 16.30 -4.68 12.34
CA ALA A 251 17.55 -4.26 11.73
C ALA A 251 17.70 -4.77 10.30
N VAL A 252 18.45 -4.04 9.48
CA VAL A 252 18.81 -4.43 8.14
C VAL A 252 20.25 -4.06 7.83
N THR A 253 21.04 -5.06 7.47
CA THR A 253 22.41 -4.89 6.98
C THR A 253 22.60 -5.70 5.70
N GLY A 254 23.53 -5.30 4.82
CA GLY A 254 23.76 -6.01 3.57
C GLY A 254 24.45 -5.17 2.50
N VAL A 255 24.58 -5.74 1.31
CA VAL A 255 25.31 -5.20 0.17
C VAL A 255 24.34 -4.72 -0.90
N ALA A 256 24.16 -3.39 -1.00
CA ALA A 256 23.32 -2.79 -2.05
C ALA A 256 24.06 -2.61 -3.39
N GLY A 257 25.39 -2.75 -3.41
CA GLY A 257 26.21 -2.57 -4.61
C GLY A 257 26.64 -1.11 -4.87
N PRO A 258 27.38 -0.86 -5.98
CA PRO A 258 27.64 -1.79 -7.08
C PRO A 258 28.72 -2.84 -6.83
N ALA A 259 29.61 -2.64 -5.83
CA ALA A 259 30.64 -3.59 -5.47
C ALA A 259 30.16 -4.55 -4.36
N GLU A 260 30.78 -5.72 -4.28
CA GLU A 260 30.67 -6.62 -3.15
C GLU A 260 31.31 -6.01 -1.88
N GLN A 261 30.93 -6.52 -0.72
CA GLN A 261 31.48 -6.11 0.58
C GLN A 261 31.69 -7.33 1.46
N GLU A 262 32.86 -7.44 2.11
CA GLU A 262 33.20 -8.55 3.02
C GLU A 262 33.06 -9.93 2.35
N GLY A 263 33.37 -10.02 1.04
CA GLY A 263 33.17 -11.26 0.27
C GLY A 263 31.71 -11.63 0.02
N GLN A 264 30.76 -10.77 0.36
CA GLN A 264 29.33 -10.97 0.11
C GLN A 264 28.92 -10.31 -1.20
N PRO A 265 28.26 -11.03 -2.11
CA PRO A 265 27.81 -10.49 -3.39
C PRO A 265 26.68 -9.45 -3.22
N VAL A 266 26.55 -8.57 -4.22
CA VAL A 266 25.47 -7.58 -4.30
C VAL A 266 24.10 -8.27 -4.19
N GLY A 267 23.23 -7.68 -3.37
CA GLY A 267 21.90 -8.22 -3.06
C GLY A 267 21.86 -9.10 -1.82
N THR A 268 23.00 -9.44 -1.20
CA THR A 268 23.02 -10.12 0.10
C THR A 268 22.52 -9.19 1.17
N VAL A 269 21.44 -9.57 1.87
CA VAL A 269 20.81 -8.80 2.95
C VAL A 269 20.50 -9.71 4.12
N TYR A 270 20.75 -9.21 5.32
CA TYR A 270 20.35 -9.84 6.58
C TYR A 270 19.32 -8.94 7.28
N LEU A 271 18.21 -9.54 7.68
CA LEU A 271 17.07 -8.93 8.33
C LEU A 271 17.01 -9.40 9.77
N GLY A 272 17.30 -8.53 10.72
CA GLY A 272 17.30 -8.82 12.16
C GLY A 272 15.97 -8.42 12.80
N ILE A 273 15.55 -9.20 13.80
CA ILE A 273 14.37 -8.95 14.62
C ILE A 273 14.65 -9.32 16.08
N ALA A 274 14.30 -8.41 16.98
CA ALA A 274 14.32 -8.63 18.42
C ALA A 274 12.98 -8.20 19.01
N MET A 275 12.24 -9.12 19.61
CA MET A 275 10.92 -8.87 20.21
C MET A 275 10.74 -9.79 21.42
N PRO A 276 9.71 -9.62 22.27
CA PRO A 276 9.52 -10.49 23.44
C PRO A 276 9.56 -11.97 23.07
N GLY A 277 10.53 -12.68 23.65
CA GLY A 277 10.74 -14.13 23.43
C GLY A 277 11.44 -14.51 22.11
N ILE A 278 11.77 -13.54 21.24
CA ILE A 278 12.41 -13.81 19.94
C ILE A 278 13.58 -12.85 19.73
N SER A 279 14.74 -13.41 19.37
CA SER A 279 15.87 -12.67 18.81
C SER A 279 16.48 -13.51 17.70
N ASP A 280 16.31 -13.08 16.46
CA ASP A 280 16.58 -13.88 15.26
C ASP A 280 17.04 -12.96 14.12
N ALA A 281 17.68 -13.55 13.12
CA ALA A 281 17.95 -12.87 11.87
C ALA A 281 17.74 -13.83 10.70
N ARG A 282 17.51 -13.28 9.51
CA ARG A 282 17.32 -14.06 8.28
C ARG A 282 18.10 -13.47 7.13
N TRP A 283 18.76 -14.35 6.42
CA TRP A 283 19.36 -14.04 5.14
C TRP A 283 18.28 -13.98 4.05
N ALA A 284 18.44 -13.03 3.13
CA ALA A 284 17.64 -12.94 1.92
C ALA A 284 18.50 -12.36 0.78
N ARG A 285 18.22 -12.79 -0.44
CA ARG A 285 18.83 -12.20 -1.64
C ARG A 285 17.83 -11.26 -2.30
N MET A 286 18.18 -9.98 -2.39
CA MET A 286 17.36 -8.97 -3.02
C MET A 286 17.79 -8.79 -4.47
N PRO A 287 16.83 -8.84 -5.43
CA PRO A 287 17.12 -8.66 -6.85
C PRO A 287 17.19 -7.17 -7.24
N GLY A 288 17.87 -6.90 -8.34
CA GLY A 288 17.87 -5.61 -9.01
C GLY A 288 19.07 -4.73 -8.72
N ASP A 289 18.93 -3.45 -9.03
CA ASP A 289 19.92 -2.42 -8.76
C ASP A 289 19.91 -1.96 -7.29
N ARG A 290 20.84 -1.06 -6.95
CA ARG A 290 20.98 -0.52 -5.60
C ARG A 290 19.67 0.03 -5.01
N ASN A 291 18.87 0.74 -5.79
CA ASN A 291 17.62 1.31 -5.31
C ASN A 291 16.59 0.22 -5.02
N ARG A 292 16.42 -0.72 -5.93
CA ARG A 292 15.52 -1.87 -5.76
C ARG A 292 15.93 -2.75 -4.59
N ILE A 293 17.23 -3.03 -4.41
CA ILE A 293 17.72 -3.80 -3.26
C ILE A 293 17.31 -3.12 -1.95
N ARG A 294 17.48 -1.80 -1.85
CA ARG A 294 17.08 -1.03 -0.65
C ARG A 294 15.57 -1.10 -0.42
N GLU A 295 14.76 -0.89 -1.44
CA GLU A 295 13.29 -0.93 -1.36
C GLU A 295 12.77 -2.32 -0.99
N TYR A 296 13.27 -3.37 -1.65
CA TYR A 296 12.93 -4.76 -1.30
C TYR A 296 13.36 -5.13 0.12
N SER A 297 14.48 -4.58 0.60
CA SER A 297 14.93 -4.79 1.98
C SER A 297 13.93 -4.23 2.98
N VAL A 298 13.36 -3.06 2.73
CA VAL A 298 12.32 -2.46 3.59
C VAL A 298 11.09 -3.36 3.66
N ILE A 299 10.52 -3.72 2.52
CA ILE A 299 9.29 -4.53 2.47
C ILE A 299 9.50 -5.90 3.11
N ASN A 300 10.63 -6.57 2.83
CA ASN A 300 10.94 -7.87 3.44
C ASN A 300 11.13 -7.76 4.95
N LEU A 301 11.77 -6.71 5.45
CA LEU A 301 11.94 -6.47 6.89
C LEU A 301 10.59 -6.28 7.59
N LEU A 302 9.72 -5.45 7.05
CA LEU A 302 8.38 -5.21 7.59
C LEU A 302 7.49 -6.46 7.50
N ASN A 303 7.56 -7.21 6.40
CA ASN A 303 6.83 -8.47 6.27
C ASN A 303 7.35 -9.55 7.24
N LEU A 304 8.64 -9.57 7.54
CA LEU A 304 9.19 -10.44 8.59
C LEU A 304 8.53 -10.14 9.94
N LEU A 305 8.47 -8.87 10.34
CA LEU A 305 7.80 -8.46 11.57
C LEU A 305 6.33 -8.84 11.57
N ARG A 306 5.59 -8.49 10.50
CA ARG A 306 4.18 -8.86 10.35
C ARG A 306 3.93 -10.33 10.61
N ARG A 307 4.69 -11.19 9.93
CA ARG A 307 4.55 -12.65 10.05
C ARG A 307 4.87 -13.16 11.45
N ARG A 308 5.86 -12.58 12.12
CA ARG A 308 6.24 -12.96 13.50
C ARG A 308 5.16 -12.56 14.51
N ILE A 309 4.57 -11.37 14.37
CA ILE A 309 3.47 -10.94 15.24
C ILE A 309 2.24 -11.86 15.08
N LEU A 310 1.88 -12.20 13.85
CA LEU A 310 0.74 -13.07 13.56
C LEU A 310 0.95 -14.50 14.04
N ALA A 311 2.16 -15.06 13.86
CA ALA A 311 2.48 -16.40 14.35
C ALA A 311 2.40 -16.51 15.88
N GLY A 312 2.83 -15.47 16.61
CA GLY A 312 2.70 -15.42 18.07
C GLY A 312 1.26 -15.28 18.57
N SER A 313 0.31 -14.86 17.73
CA SER A 313 -1.12 -14.83 18.05
C SER A 313 -1.74 -16.22 18.01
N ALA A 314 -1.35 -17.04 17.03
CA ALA A 314 -1.89 -18.38 16.84
C ALA A 314 -1.47 -19.36 17.97
N SER A 315 -0.31 -19.13 18.61
CA SER A 315 0.17 -19.95 19.73
C SER A 315 -0.38 -19.53 21.10
N GLY A 316 -0.94 -18.33 21.22
CA GLY A 316 -1.53 -17.82 22.47
C GLY A 316 -2.99 -18.21 22.69
N GLU A 317 -3.76 -18.51 21.65
CA GLU A 317 -5.17 -18.88 21.75
C GLU A 317 -5.40 -20.37 22.08
N SER A 318 -4.38 -21.23 21.95
CA SER A 318 -4.47 -22.65 22.27
C SER A 318 -4.13 -22.99 23.74
N GLY A 319 -3.90 -22.00 24.59
CA GLY A 319 -3.47 -22.17 25.98
C GLY A 319 -4.46 -21.75 27.05
N SER A 320 -5.72 -21.41 26.71
CA SER A 320 -6.77 -21.05 27.67
C SER A 320 -8.05 -21.88 27.43
N THR A 321 -8.00 -23.12 27.78
CA THR A 321 -9.19 -23.95 28.08
C THR A 321 -8.98 -24.66 29.39
#